data_16e60f7fd076465f5ee450f9e7f0714f
#
_entry.id   16e60f7fd076465f5ee450f9e7f0714f
#
_cell.length_a   1.000
_cell.length_b   1.000
_cell.length_c   1.000
_cell.angle_alpha   90.00
_cell.angle_beta   90.00
_cell.angle_gamma   90.00
#
_symmetry.space_group_name_H-M   'P 1'
#
loop_
_entity.id
_entity.type
_entity.pdbx_description
1 polymer ?
#
loop_
_entity_poly.entity_id
_entity_poly.type
_entity_poly.pdbx_seq_one_letter_code
_entity_poly.pdbx_strand_id
1 'polypeptide(L)'
;MTKWKLAYQANCWGPLGGNAVGVTSITELTYRTFGDMGRAFADIAAAGYEGVELFDGNLMDYSDGDFGALLKDNGLSLVAAYSGGNFIFADILEEELHRIRRVADRVAELGAPHLVVGGGAKRVAGVRDGDYARLGAALEQVVGIAQERGLTAHYHPHLTTIVEGPDDVRRIFKETSIHFCPDTAHLAAAGGDPAEMIREHRNRISYVHLKGWQREPFAFTPLDRGDLDSAPIVKALVETEFDGWVAVELDAWNDPRAGAEDSRRYLETSLQTA
;
A
#
# COMPACT_ATOMS: atom_id res chain seq x y z
N MET A 1 21.97 1.15 13.20
CA MET A 1 21.39 1.71 11.96
C MET A 1 20.32 0.74 11.49
N THR A 2 19.11 1.22 11.24
CA THR A 2 18.02 0.42 10.67
C THR A 2 18.42 -0.05 9.28
N LYS A 3 18.03 -1.28 8.91
CA LYS A 3 18.31 -1.86 7.59
C LYS A 3 17.24 -1.49 6.56
N TRP A 4 16.11 -0.97 7.01
CA TRP A 4 14.98 -0.61 6.16
C TRP A 4 15.21 0.68 5.39
N LYS A 5 14.49 0.83 4.28
CA LYS A 5 14.51 2.00 3.41
C LYS A 5 13.16 2.71 3.46
N LEU A 6 13.18 4.01 3.16
CA LEU A 6 11.97 4.84 3.22
C LEU A 6 11.48 5.20 1.82
N ALA A 7 10.19 4.93 1.60
CA ALA A 7 9.45 5.34 0.42
C ALA A 7 8.23 6.17 0.81
N TYR A 8 7.58 6.76 -0.18
CA TYR A 8 6.33 7.48 -0.02
C TYR A 8 5.32 7.06 -1.08
N GLN A 9 4.06 6.85 -0.68
CA GLN A 9 2.95 6.61 -1.61
C GLN A 9 2.50 7.95 -2.19
N ALA A 10 2.62 8.12 -3.53
CA ALA A 10 2.38 9.40 -4.21
C ALA A 10 0.89 9.71 -4.41
N ASN A 11 0.02 9.36 -3.46
CA ASN A 11 -1.43 9.51 -3.57
C ASN A 11 -1.97 10.87 -3.08
N CYS A 12 -1.20 11.63 -2.29
CA CYS A 12 -1.65 12.87 -1.65
C CYS A 12 -1.62 14.11 -2.57
N TRP A 13 -0.97 14.05 -3.74
CA TRP A 13 -0.77 15.22 -4.61
C TRP A 13 -1.96 15.54 -5.53
N GLY A 14 -3.13 15.00 -5.25
CA GLY A 14 -4.36 15.29 -5.98
C GLY A 14 -5.54 14.45 -5.50
N PRO A 15 -6.73 14.69 -6.03
CA PRO A 15 -7.90 13.88 -5.73
C PRO A 15 -7.70 12.43 -6.12
N LEU A 16 -8.17 11.51 -5.26
CA LEU A 16 -8.18 10.07 -5.54
C LEU A 16 -9.42 9.69 -6.35
N GLY A 17 -9.27 8.73 -7.24
CA GLY A 17 -10.38 8.22 -8.04
C GLY A 17 -10.00 7.03 -8.90
N GLY A 18 -10.86 6.74 -9.86
CA GLY A 18 -10.66 5.70 -10.86
C GLY A 18 -10.57 6.29 -12.27
N ASN A 19 -11.17 5.64 -13.25
CA ASN A 19 -11.16 6.12 -14.64
C ASN A 19 -12.01 7.39 -14.80
N ALA A 20 -11.43 8.47 -15.35
CA ALA A 20 -12.07 9.78 -15.50
C ALA A 20 -13.29 9.79 -16.45
N VAL A 21 -13.35 8.90 -17.42
CA VAL A 21 -14.48 8.78 -18.36
C VAL A 21 -15.53 7.76 -17.92
N GLY A 22 -15.39 7.23 -16.70
CA GLY A 22 -16.28 6.21 -16.16
C GLY A 22 -15.78 4.78 -16.44
N VAL A 23 -16.47 3.84 -15.84
CA VAL A 23 -16.12 2.42 -15.91
C VAL A 23 -16.89 1.78 -17.06
N THR A 24 -16.17 1.28 -18.05
CA THR A 24 -16.73 0.56 -19.20
C THR A 24 -16.38 -0.93 -19.19
N SER A 25 -15.35 -1.33 -18.46
CA SER A 25 -14.90 -2.71 -18.33
C SER A 25 -14.18 -2.90 -17.00
N ILE A 26 -14.30 -4.08 -16.40
CA ILE A 26 -13.58 -4.48 -15.18
C ILE A 26 -12.08 -4.48 -15.42
N THR A 27 -11.64 -4.85 -16.61
CA THR A 27 -10.22 -4.85 -17.00
C THR A 27 -9.60 -3.46 -17.06
N GLU A 28 -10.40 -2.41 -17.13
CA GLU A 28 -9.96 -1.01 -17.21
C GLU A 28 -10.14 -0.25 -15.88
N LEU A 29 -10.60 -0.94 -14.83
CA LEU A 29 -10.65 -0.36 -13.50
C LEU A 29 -9.23 -0.09 -13.00
N THR A 30 -8.98 1.13 -12.51
CA THR A 30 -7.70 1.54 -11.93
C THR A 30 -7.91 2.42 -10.71
N TYR A 31 -6.95 2.42 -9.81
CA TYR A 31 -6.80 3.46 -8.79
C TYR A 31 -5.92 4.57 -9.35
N ARG A 32 -6.23 5.82 -9.02
CA ARG A 32 -5.50 6.95 -9.60
C ARG A 32 -5.53 8.17 -8.68
N THR A 33 -4.42 8.89 -8.66
CA THR A 33 -4.33 10.26 -8.17
C THR A 33 -4.37 11.21 -9.36
N PHE A 34 -5.31 12.13 -9.37
CA PHE A 34 -5.44 13.15 -10.41
C PHE A 34 -4.62 14.39 -10.04
N GLY A 35 -3.30 14.28 -10.16
CA GLY A 35 -2.36 15.33 -9.80
C GLY A 35 -1.09 15.30 -10.64
N ASP A 36 -0.22 16.26 -10.39
CA ASP A 36 1.09 16.34 -11.04
C ASP A 36 2.09 15.40 -10.36
N MET A 37 2.33 14.24 -10.97
CA MET A 37 3.29 13.26 -10.46
C MET A 37 4.73 13.75 -10.55
N GLY A 38 5.07 14.64 -11.49
CA GLY A 38 6.39 15.27 -11.54
C GLY A 38 6.66 16.10 -10.29
N ARG A 39 5.67 16.91 -9.88
CA ARG A 39 5.71 17.64 -8.63
C ARG A 39 5.75 16.70 -7.40
N ALA A 40 4.93 15.66 -7.40
CA ALA A 40 4.92 14.67 -6.32
C ALA A 40 6.31 14.06 -6.10
N PHE A 41 6.99 13.63 -7.17
CA PHE A 41 8.32 13.04 -7.08
C PHE A 41 9.37 14.03 -6.59
N ALA A 42 9.33 15.28 -7.08
CA ALA A 42 10.24 16.32 -6.63
C ALA A 42 10.07 16.63 -5.12
N ASP A 43 8.83 16.72 -4.65
CA ASP A 43 8.51 16.98 -3.24
C ASP A 43 8.90 15.78 -2.35
N ILE A 44 8.64 14.53 -2.78
CA ILE A 44 9.02 13.29 -2.07
C ILE A 44 10.55 13.20 -1.95
N ALA A 45 11.27 13.43 -3.03
CA ALA A 45 12.73 13.42 -3.02
C ALA A 45 13.29 14.53 -2.12
N ALA A 46 12.75 15.75 -2.19
CA ALA A 46 13.15 16.88 -1.34
C ALA A 46 12.88 16.60 0.15
N ALA A 47 11.86 15.83 0.50
CA ALA A 47 11.58 15.38 1.86
C ALA A 47 12.55 14.27 2.34
N GLY A 48 13.41 13.73 1.48
CA GLY A 48 14.48 12.78 1.85
C GLY A 48 14.05 11.31 1.80
N TYR A 49 13.03 10.96 1.02
CA TYR A 49 12.66 9.58 0.72
C TYR A 49 13.53 9.04 -0.43
N GLU A 50 13.74 7.71 -0.44
CA GLU A 50 14.57 7.02 -1.43
C GLU A 50 13.73 6.31 -2.50
N GLY A 51 12.44 6.07 -2.21
CA GLY A 51 11.54 5.35 -3.09
C GLY A 51 10.15 5.97 -3.16
N VAL A 52 9.42 5.55 -4.18
CA VAL A 52 8.04 5.95 -4.42
C VAL A 52 7.18 4.73 -4.74
N GLU A 53 5.95 4.74 -4.23
CA GLU A 53 4.87 3.83 -4.64
C GLU A 53 3.82 4.61 -5.41
N LEU A 54 3.20 3.98 -6.41
CA LEU A 54 2.13 4.56 -7.21
C LEU A 54 0.88 3.69 -7.22
N PHE A 55 -0.26 4.28 -7.47
CA PHE A 55 -1.43 3.56 -7.94
C PHE A 55 -1.22 3.05 -9.37
N ASP A 56 -1.83 1.92 -9.67
CA ASP A 56 -1.75 1.24 -10.97
C ASP A 56 -2.12 2.16 -12.15
N GLY A 57 -3.15 3.00 -12.01
CA GLY A 57 -3.56 3.95 -13.04
C GLY A 57 -2.50 5.01 -13.33
N ASN A 58 -1.80 5.51 -12.31
CA ASN A 58 -0.72 6.47 -12.51
C ASN A 58 0.49 5.80 -13.15
N LEU A 59 0.82 4.58 -12.74
CA LEU A 59 1.93 3.83 -13.31
C LEU A 59 1.74 3.53 -14.80
N MET A 60 0.52 3.23 -15.22
CA MET A 60 0.18 2.88 -16.60
C MET A 60 0.11 4.09 -17.54
N ASP A 61 0.10 5.33 -17.02
CA ASP A 61 0.06 6.55 -17.85
C ASP A 61 1.38 6.90 -18.50
N TYR A 62 2.49 6.39 -17.99
CA TYR A 62 3.83 6.77 -18.46
C TYR A 62 4.38 5.79 -19.50
N SER A 63 5.11 6.30 -20.50
CA SER A 63 6.05 5.50 -21.26
C SER A 63 7.24 5.10 -20.38
N ASP A 64 7.96 4.03 -20.74
CA ASP A 64 9.15 3.57 -20.00
C ASP A 64 10.21 4.66 -19.89
N GLY A 65 10.47 5.35 -21.01
CA GLY A 65 11.45 6.41 -21.06
C GLY A 65 11.11 7.60 -20.18
N ASP A 66 9.87 8.06 -20.23
CA ASP A 66 9.41 9.21 -19.45
C ASP A 66 9.41 8.89 -17.94
N PHE A 67 8.95 7.69 -17.57
CA PHE A 67 8.94 7.29 -16.16
C PHE A 67 10.35 7.07 -15.62
N GLY A 68 11.21 6.39 -16.38
CA GLY A 68 12.60 6.19 -16.00
C GLY A 68 13.38 7.52 -15.87
N ALA A 69 13.12 8.49 -16.74
CA ALA A 69 13.69 9.84 -16.61
C ALA A 69 13.19 10.53 -15.34
N LEU A 70 11.88 10.47 -15.06
CA LEU A 70 11.29 11.08 -13.86
C LEU A 70 11.87 10.53 -12.56
N LEU A 71 12.04 9.21 -12.46
CA LEU A 71 12.70 8.57 -11.32
C LEU A 71 14.15 9.03 -11.17
N LYS A 72 14.91 8.97 -12.26
CA LYS A 72 16.33 9.32 -12.28
C LYS A 72 16.58 10.77 -11.92
N ASP A 73 15.79 11.69 -12.48
CA ASP A 73 15.96 13.14 -12.27
C ASP A 73 15.68 13.53 -10.81
N ASN A 74 14.87 12.73 -10.10
CA ASN A 74 14.57 12.92 -8.68
C ASN A 74 15.39 11.99 -7.75
N GLY A 75 16.22 11.09 -8.28
CA GLY A 75 17.00 10.15 -7.47
C GLY A 75 16.13 9.13 -6.70
N LEU A 76 14.93 8.84 -7.20
CA LEU A 76 13.99 7.90 -6.58
C LEU A 76 14.02 6.53 -7.27
N SER A 77 13.65 5.50 -6.53
CA SER A 77 13.34 4.16 -7.04
C SER A 77 11.85 3.90 -7.00
N LEU A 78 11.26 3.31 -8.05
CA LEU A 78 9.94 2.70 -7.92
C LEU A 78 10.07 1.48 -7.00
N VAL A 79 9.30 1.42 -5.91
CA VAL A 79 9.41 0.31 -4.95
C VAL A 79 8.21 -0.62 -5.01
N ALA A 80 7.04 -0.09 -5.33
CA ALA A 80 5.81 -0.86 -5.47
C ALA A 80 4.80 -0.15 -6.38
N ALA A 81 3.82 -0.90 -6.84
CA ALA A 81 2.55 -0.34 -7.28
C ALA A 81 1.40 -0.97 -6.49
N TYR A 82 0.40 -0.14 -6.16
CA TYR A 82 -0.84 -0.58 -5.56
C TYR A 82 -1.90 -0.82 -6.64
N SER A 83 -2.56 -1.97 -6.56
CA SER A 83 -3.73 -2.30 -7.35
C SER A 83 -4.76 -3.00 -6.45
N GLY A 84 -5.91 -3.38 -6.98
CA GLY A 84 -6.88 -4.07 -6.16
C GLY A 84 -8.01 -4.70 -6.95
N GLY A 85 -8.84 -5.46 -6.28
CA GLY A 85 -9.98 -6.12 -6.86
C GLY A 85 -11.02 -6.52 -5.83
N ASN A 86 -12.19 -6.95 -6.29
CA ASN A 86 -13.19 -7.54 -5.40
C ASN A 86 -12.76 -8.92 -4.93
N PHE A 87 -12.16 -9.72 -5.81
CA PHE A 87 -11.56 -11.05 -5.60
C PHE A 87 -12.48 -12.17 -5.10
N ILE A 88 -13.68 -11.84 -4.65
CA ILE A 88 -14.64 -12.84 -4.09
C ILE A 88 -15.80 -13.20 -5.03
N PHE A 89 -15.87 -12.58 -6.21
CA PHE A 89 -16.87 -12.82 -7.23
C PHE A 89 -16.28 -13.62 -8.39
N ALA A 90 -16.66 -14.89 -8.49
CA ALA A 90 -16.07 -15.82 -9.46
C ALA A 90 -16.33 -15.45 -10.93
N ASP A 91 -17.43 -14.76 -11.19
CA ASP A 91 -17.85 -14.33 -12.52
C ASP A 91 -17.05 -13.16 -13.12
N ILE A 92 -16.30 -12.45 -12.29
CA ILE A 92 -15.43 -11.34 -12.72
C ILE A 92 -13.95 -11.53 -12.35
N LEU A 93 -13.61 -12.62 -11.68
CA LEU A 93 -12.27 -12.82 -11.13
C LEU A 93 -11.19 -12.85 -12.23
N GLU A 94 -11.48 -13.47 -13.38
CA GLU A 94 -10.48 -13.57 -14.46
C GLU A 94 -10.15 -12.20 -15.06
N GLU A 95 -11.12 -11.29 -15.16
CA GLU A 95 -10.90 -9.93 -15.62
C GLU A 95 -10.07 -9.11 -14.60
N GLU A 96 -10.33 -9.33 -13.31
CA GLU A 96 -9.52 -8.70 -12.24
C GLU A 96 -8.08 -9.21 -12.27
N LEU A 97 -7.88 -10.53 -12.40
CA LEU A 97 -6.54 -11.12 -12.51
C LEU A 97 -5.82 -10.73 -13.80
N HIS A 98 -6.56 -10.54 -14.92
CA HIS A 98 -5.97 -10.00 -16.16
C HIS A 98 -5.37 -8.61 -15.92
N ARG A 99 -6.08 -7.75 -15.22
CA ARG A 99 -5.57 -6.43 -14.86
C ARG A 99 -4.34 -6.53 -13.93
N ILE A 100 -4.39 -7.39 -12.91
CA ILE A 100 -3.25 -7.62 -12.01
C ILE A 100 -2.02 -8.09 -12.78
N ARG A 101 -2.16 -8.99 -13.77
CA ARG A 101 -1.05 -9.43 -14.63
C ARG A 101 -0.41 -8.25 -15.37
N ARG A 102 -1.22 -7.37 -16.00
CA ARG A 102 -0.71 -6.19 -16.71
C ARG A 102 0.06 -5.25 -15.77
N VAL A 103 -0.46 -5.01 -14.56
CA VAL A 103 0.22 -4.19 -13.57
C VAL A 103 1.52 -4.85 -13.11
N ALA A 104 1.51 -6.14 -12.84
CA ALA A 104 2.70 -6.90 -12.45
C ALA A 104 3.78 -6.92 -13.53
N ASP A 105 3.39 -7.06 -14.83
CA ASP A 105 4.31 -6.93 -15.95
C ASP A 105 4.99 -5.57 -15.92
N ARG A 106 4.21 -4.50 -15.77
CA ARG A 106 4.70 -3.13 -15.73
C ARG A 106 5.64 -2.86 -14.54
N VAL A 107 5.28 -3.35 -13.36
CA VAL A 107 6.10 -3.23 -12.14
C VAL A 107 7.46 -3.92 -12.33
N ALA A 108 7.46 -5.13 -12.90
CA ALA A 108 8.67 -5.89 -13.16
C ALA A 108 9.57 -5.23 -14.23
N GLU A 109 8.99 -4.74 -15.33
CA GLU A 109 9.71 -4.00 -16.39
C GLU A 109 10.43 -2.77 -15.84
N LEU A 110 9.84 -2.09 -14.87
CA LEU A 110 10.42 -0.92 -14.22
C LEU A 110 11.37 -1.27 -13.07
N GLY A 111 11.58 -2.55 -12.79
CA GLY A 111 12.53 -3.04 -11.79
C GLY A 111 12.09 -2.87 -10.34
N ALA A 112 10.82 -2.60 -10.08
CA ALA A 112 10.30 -2.55 -8.71
C ALA A 112 10.12 -3.97 -8.14
N PRO A 113 10.39 -4.19 -6.83
CA PRO A 113 10.36 -5.54 -6.25
C PRO A 113 8.98 -5.96 -5.73
N HIS A 114 8.02 -5.03 -5.56
CA HIS A 114 6.79 -5.32 -4.82
C HIS A 114 5.53 -4.99 -5.63
N LEU A 115 4.52 -5.85 -5.47
CA LEU A 115 3.14 -5.62 -5.90
C LEU A 115 2.25 -5.60 -4.65
N VAL A 116 1.62 -4.47 -4.37
CA VAL A 116 0.67 -4.34 -3.25
C VAL A 116 -0.75 -4.48 -3.79
N VAL A 117 -1.55 -5.33 -3.17
CA VAL A 117 -2.96 -5.50 -3.56
C VAL A 117 -3.89 -5.33 -2.36
N GLY A 118 -4.93 -4.54 -2.56
CA GLY A 118 -6.06 -4.42 -1.64
C GLY A 118 -7.31 -5.08 -2.21
N GLY A 119 -8.31 -5.30 -1.37
CA GLY A 119 -9.60 -5.79 -1.84
C GLY A 119 -10.29 -6.78 -0.91
N GLY A 120 -11.25 -7.50 -1.47
CA GLY A 120 -12.21 -8.29 -0.72
C GLY A 120 -13.50 -7.49 -0.52
N ALA A 121 -14.41 -7.55 -1.51
CA ALA A 121 -15.62 -6.72 -1.49
C ALA A 121 -16.51 -7.02 -0.30
N LYS A 122 -16.95 -5.98 0.40
CA LYS A 122 -17.92 -6.07 1.50
C LYS A 122 -19.33 -5.89 0.95
N ARG A 123 -20.17 -6.93 1.11
CA ARG A 123 -21.57 -6.84 0.70
C ARG A 123 -22.40 -6.10 1.73
N VAL A 124 -23.49 -5.46 1.30
CA VAL A 124 -24.48 -4.85 2.20
C VAL A 124 -25.03 -5.87 3.22
N ALA A 125 -25.22 -7.12 2.79
CA ALA A 125 -25.69 -8.20 3.66
C ALA A 125 -24.60 -8.80 4.56
N GLY A 126 -23.40 -8.22 4.57
CA GLY A 126 -22.27 -8.70 5.36
C GLY A 126 -21.45 -9.81 4.68
N VAL A 127 -20.50 -10.35 5.43
CA VAL A 127 -19.61 -11.43 5.00
C VAL A 127 -20.40 -12.74 4.97
N ARG A 128 -20.20 -13.55 3.92
CA ARG A 128 -20.84 -14.87 3.74
C ARG A 128 -19.84 -15.98 4.03
N ASP A 129 -20.37 -17.17 4.34
CA ASP A 129 -19.55 -18.37 4.41
C ASP A 129 -18.79 -18.60 3.09
N GLY A 130 -17.50 -18.87 3.23
CA GLY A 130 -16.60 -19.09 2.11
C GLY A 130 -16.04 -17.80 1.45
N ASP A 131 -16.39 -16.57 1.87
CA ASP A 131 -15.81 -15.35 1.30
C ASP A 131 -14.30 -15.26 1.56
N TYR A 132 -13.84 -15.63 2.75
CA TYR A 132 -12.40 -15.67 3.06
C TYR A 132 -11.67 -16.74 2.23
N ALA A 133 -12.25 -17.91 2.06
CA ALA A 133 -11.65 -18.95 1.22
C ALA A 133 -11.59 -18.53 -0.26
N ARG A 134 -12.62 -17.84 -0.77
CA ARG A 134 -12.60 -17.27 -2.12
C ARG A 134 -11.53 -16.18 -2.27
N LEU A 135 -11.47 -15.24 -1.32
CA LEU A 135 -10.44 -14.21 -1.30
C LEU A 135 -9.05 -14.84 -1.22
N GLY A 136 -8.83 -15.80 -0.32
CA GLY A 136 -7.56 -16.50 -0.19
C GLY A 136 -7.12 -17.19 -1.47
N ALA A 137 -8.04 -17.91 -2.13
CA ALA A 137 -7.77 -18.57 -3.42
C ALA A 137 -7.43 -17.58 -4.54
N ALA A 138 -8.05 -16.40 -4.57
CA ALA A 138 -7.72 -15.34 -5.52
C ALA A 138 -6.36 -14.70 -5.21
N LEU A 139 -6.08 -14.43 -3.94
CA LEU A 139 -4.78 -13.88 -3.50
C LEU A 139 -3.63 -14.87 -3.78
N GLU A 140 -3.87 -16.19 -3.70
CA GLU A 140 -2.88 -17.20 -4.08
C GLU A 140 -2.56 -17.15 -5.57
N GLN A 141 -3.55 -16.86 -6.43
CA GLN A 141 -3.30 -16.59 -7.85
C GLN A 141 -2.48 -15.31 -8.07
N VAL A 142 -2.74 -14.26 -7.28
CA VAL A 142 -1.90 -13.04 -7.29
C VAL A 142 -0.46 -13.34 -6.88
N VAL A 143 -0.24 -14.21 -5.88
CA VAL A 143 1.10 -14.69 -5.51
C VAL A 143 1.80 -15.35 -6.70
N GLY A 144 1.12 -16.27 -7.39
CA GLY A 144 1.66 -16.92 -8.59
C GLY A 144 2.04 -15.91 -9.69
N ILE A 145 1.13 -14.97 -9.99
CA ILE A 145 1.37 -13.89 -10.97
C ILE A 145 2.62 -13.07 -10.63
N ALA A 146 2.80 -12.71 -9.36
CA ALA A 146 3.95 -11.94 -8.90
C ALA A 146 5.25 -12.76 -8.98
N GLN A 147 5.23 -14.00 -8.51
CA GLN A 147 6.40 -14.89 -8.50
C GLN A 147 6.94 -15.18 -9.91
N GLU A 148 6.07 -15.37 -10.89
CA GLU A 148 6.45 -15.56 -12.31
C GLU A 148 7.26 -14.37 -12.86
N ARG A 149 7.16 -13.21 -12.23
CA ARG A 149 7.81 -11.94 -12.60
C ARG A 149 8.93 -11.52 -11.66
N GLY A 150 9.27 -12.36 -10.68
CA GLY A 150 10.28 -12.07 -9.67
C GLY A 150 9.84 -11.01 -8.64
N LEU A 151 8.52 -10.77 -8.52
CA LEU A 151 7.95 -9.84 -7.56
C LEU A 151 7.49 -10.54 -6.28
N THR A 152 7.42 -9.78 -5.20
CA THR A 152 6.74 -10.19 -3.97
C THR A 152 5.36 -9.51 -3.90
N ALA A 153 4.29 -10.32 -3.83
CA ALA A 153 2.92 -9.82 -3.64
C ALA A 153 2.62 -9.60 -2.16
N HIS A 154 1.97 -8.49 -1.86
CA HIS A 154 1.56 -8.12 -0.51
C HIS A 154 0.06 -7.84 -0.48
N TYR A 155 -0.64 -8.39 0.51
CA TYR A 155 -2.02 -8.03 0.77
C TYR A 155 -2.08 -6.90 1.80
N HIS A 156 -2.82 -5.87 1.45
CA HIS A 156 -3.07 -4.66 2.23
C HIS A 156 -4.52 -4.68 2.75
N PRO A 157 -4.77 -5.10 4.00
CA PRO A 157 -6.08 -4.98 4.64
C PRO A 157 -6.53 -3.52 4.68
N HIS A 158 -7.79 -3.30 4.36
CA HIS A 158 -8.30 -1.94 4.20
C HIS A 158 -9.71 -1.82 4.80
N LEU A 159 -10.01 -0.69 5.45
CA LEU A 159 -11.37 -0.35 5.87
C LEU A 159 -12.34 -0.47 4.69
N THR A 160 -13.57 -0.88 4.97
CA THR A 160 -14.64 -1.13 3.98
C THR A 160 -14.49 -2.41 3.14
N THR A 161 -13.47 -3.24 3.41
CA THR A 161 -13.32 -4.59 2.86
C THR A 161 -13.79 -5.66 3.86
N ILE A 162 -13.70 -6.94 3.49
CA ILE A 162 -14.00 -8.04 4.43
C ILE A 162 -12.83 -8.34 5.39
N VAL A 163 -11.68 -7.70 5.19
CA VAL A 163 -10.49 -7.84 6.04
C VAL A 163 -10.11 -6.46 6.57
N GLU A 164 -10.60 -6.12 7.74
CA GLU A 164 -10.35 -4.83 8.38
C GLU A 164 -9.50 -4.96 9.64
N GLY A 165 -9.97 -5.75 10.60
CA GLY A 165 -9.38 -5.87 11.93
C GLY A 165 -8.46 -7.08 12.11
N PRO A 166 -7.83 -7.21 13.30
CA PRO A 166 -6.86 -8.26 13.58
C PRO A 166 -7.36 -9.69 13.35
N ASP A 167 -8.63 -9.97 13.72
CA ASP A 167 -9.19 -11.31 13.55
C ASP A 167 -9.43 -11.65 12.08
N ASP A 168 -9.82 -10.67 11.26
CA ASP A 168 -9.96 -10.83 9.82
C ASP A 168 -8.60 -11.11 9.17
N VAL A 169 -7.56 -10.37 9.60
CA VAL A 169 -6.17 -10.56 9.15
C VAL A 169 -5.68 -11.97 9.51
N ARG A 170 -5.88 -12.41 10.74
CA ARG A 170 -5.53 -13.78 11.16
C ARG A 170 -6.28 -14.84 10.37
N ARG A 171 -7.53 -14.54 10.00
CA ARG A 171 -8.38 -15.45 9.23
C ARG A 171 -7.91 -15.56 7.79
N ILE A 172 -7.67 -14.44 7.10
CA ILE A 172 -7.25 -14.49 5.70
C ILE A 172 -5.88 -15.15 5.53
N PHE A 173 -4.95 -14.95 6.44
CA PHE A 173 -3.61 -15.56 6.37
C PHE A 173 -3.56 -17.06 6.68
N LYS A 174 -4.69 -17.68 7.00
CA LYS A 174 -4.85 -19.15 6.98
C LYS A 174 -5.22 -19.68 5.59
N GLU A 175 -5.73 -18.81 4.71
CA GLU A 175 -6.25 -19.15 3.39
C GLU A 175 -5.25 -18.86 2.25
N THR A 176 -4.14 -18.14 2.52
CA THR A 176 -3.17 -17.73 1.49
C THR A 176 -1.76 -17.59 2.03
N SER A 177 -0.78 -17.77 1.15
CA SER A 177 0.64 -17.55 1.42
C SER A 177 1.10 -16.10 1.16
N ILE A 178 0.24 -15.22 0.66
CA ILE A 178 0.58 -13.84 0.31
C ILE A 178 1.24 -13.11 1.48
N HIS A 179 2.23 -12.25 1.18
CA HIS A 179 2.85 -11.42 2.21
C HIS A 179 1.87 -10.38 2.76
N PHE A 180 2.18 -9.88 3.94
CA PHE A 180 1.39 -8.85 4.61
C PHE A 180 2.00 -7.47 4.37
N CYS A 181 1.19 -6.52 3.88
CA CYS A 181 1.47 -5.09 3.95
C CYS A 181 0.57 -4.50 5.04
N PRO A 182 1.02 -4.39 6.30
CA PRO A 182 0.25 -3.71 7.31
C PRO A 182 0.15 -2.22 6.98
N ASP A 183 -1.09 -1.71 6.85
CA ASP A 183 -1.36 -0.28 6.95
C ASP A 183 -1.73 0.06 8.39
N THR A 184 -0.91 0.89 9.00
CA THR A 184 -1.01 1.14 10.44
C THR A 184 -2.25 1.91 10.84
N ALA A 185 -2.72 2.83 9.98
CA ALA A 185 -3.93 3.61 10.22
C ALA A 185 -5.20 2.77 10.03
N HIS A 186 -5.27 1.96 8.97
CA HIS A 186 -6.42 1.08 8.74
C HIS A 186 -6.58 0.06 9.86
N LEU A 187 -5.49 -0.57 10.31
CA LEU A 187 -5.51 -1.50 11.43
C LEU A 187 -5.93 -0.85 12.74
N ALA A 188 -5.40 0.34 13.06
CA ALA A 188 -5.76 1.08 14.26
C ALA A 188 -7.22 1.54 14.23
N ALA A 189 -7.71 2.06 13.10
CA ALA A 189 -9.09 2.48 12.93
C ALA A 189 -10.08 1.31 13.04
N ALA A 190 -9.66 0.09 12.65
CA ALA A 190 -10.41 -1.15 12.84
C ALA A 190 -10.29 -1.73 14.26
N GLY A 191 -9.65 -1.02 15.20
CA GLY A 191 -9.53 -1.41 16.61
C GLY A 191 -8.38 -2.35 16.92
N GLY A 192 -7.42 -2.52 15.99
CA GLY A 192 -6.20 -3.31 16.20
C GLY A 192 -5.05 -2.49 16.80
N ASP A 193 -4.04 -3.22 17.28
CA ASP A 193 -2.73 -2.67 17.60
C ASP A 193 -1.75 -2.99 16.45
N PRO A 194 -1.35 -1.99 15.64
CA PRO A 194 -0.45 -2.25 14.52
C PRO A 194 0.92 -2.80 14.94
N ALA A 195 1.43 -2.40 16.11
CA ALA A 195 2.71 -2.90 16.60
C ALA A 195 2.63 -4.38 17.00
N GLU A 196 1.52 -4.81 17.62
CA GLU A 196 1.25 -6.22 17.90
C GLU A 196 1.14 -7.03 16.60
N MET A 197 0.37 -6.54 15.62
CA MET A 197 0.19 -7.21 14.33
C MET A 197 1.51 -7.37 13.56
N ILE A 198 2.41 -6.39 13.61
CA ILE A 198 3.76 -6.48 13.03
C ILE A 198 4.56 -7.59 13.71
N ARG A 199 4.57 -7.66 15.04
CA ARG A 199 5.29 -8.71 15.78
C ARG A 199 4.72 -10.10 15.48
N GLU A 200 3.41 -10.25 15.46
CA GLU A 200 2.71 -11.51 15.19
C GLU A 200 3.03 -12.04 13.78
N HIS A 201 3.04 -11.16 12.80
CA HIS A 201 3.18 -11.54 11.39
C HIS A 201 4.57 -11.24 10.79
N ARG A 202 5.62 -10.98 11.61
CA ARG A 202 6.96 -10.56 11.18
C ARG A 202 7.54 -11.36 10.01
N ASN A 203 7.28 -12.66 9.96
CA ASN A 203 7.80 -13.56 8.92
C ASN A 203 7.10 -13.39 7.55
N ARG A 204 6.04 -12.58 7.46
CA ARG A 204 5.28 -12.28 6.24
C ARG A 204 5.42 -10.82 5.81
N ILE A 205 6.19 -10.00 6.52
CA ILE A 205 6.26 -8.56 6.28
C ILE A 205 7.62 -8.22 5.68
N SER A 206 7.61 -7.70 4.45
CA SER A 206 8.77 -7.07 3.82
C SER A 206 8.43 -5.70 3.20
N TYR A 207 7.18 -5.26 3.37
CA TYR A 207 6.66 -3.97 2.93
C TYR A 207 5.60 -3.48 3.93
N VAL A 208 5.65 -2.20 4.30
CA VAL A 208 4.76 -1.60 5.31
C VAL A 208 4.22 -0.27 4.81
N HIS A 209 2.92 -0.03 4.96
CA HIS A 209 2.33 1.31 4.89
C HIS A 209 2.27 1.91 6.29
N LEU A 210 3.07 2.95 6.50
CA LEU A 210 3.09 3.70 7.74
C LEU A 210 2.27 4.97 7.57
N LYS A 211 1.14 5.04 8.27
CA LYS A 211 0.11 6.05 8.08
C LYS A 211 -0.41 6.53 9.41
N GLY A 212 -0.55 7.85 9.58
CA GLY A 212 -1.12 8.45 10.77
C GLY A 212 -2.65 8.47 10.71
N TRP A 213 -3.30 8.51 11.87
CA TRP A 213 -4.74 8.48 11.97
C TRP A 213 -5.26 9.31 13.14
N GLN A 214 -6.40 9.98 12.92
CA GLN A 214 -7.19 10.70 13.90
C GLN A 214 -8.61 10.14 13.91
N ARG A 215 -9.14 9.91 15.10
CA ARG A 215 -10.47 9.33 15.29
C ARG A 215 -11.59 10.32 15.04
N GLU A 216 -11.48 11.54 15.60
CA GLU A 216 -12.56 12.52 15.57
C GLU A 216 -12.02 13.95 15.32
N PRO A 217 -12.38 14.62 14.21
CA PRO A 217 -13.05 14.00 13.05
C PRO A 217 -12.17 12.93 12.42
N PHE A 218 -12.78 11.90 11.82
CA PHE A 218 -12.00 10.84 11.16
C PHE A 218 -11.15 11.43 10.04
N ALA A 219 -9.84 11.21 10.13
CA ALA A 219 -8.89 11.65 9.11
C ALA A 219 -7.60 10.80 9.13
N PHE A 220 -6.98 10.64 7.98
CA PHE A 220 -5.58 10.24 7.93
C PHE A 220 -4.70 11.47 8.04
N THR A 221 -3.59 11.35 8.77
CA THR A 221 -2.74 12.48 9.17
C THR A 221 -1.28 12.18 8.90
N PRO A 222 -0.41 13.20 8.80
CA PRO A 222 1.03 12.99 8.94
C PRO A 222 1.36 12.28 10.27
N LEU A 223 2.52 11.59 10.32
CA LEU A 223 2.88 10.70 11.43
C LEU A 223 3.11 11.42 12.77
N ASP A 224 3.36 12.71 12.74
CA ASP A 224 3.65 13.55 13.91
C ASP A 224 2.39 14.04 14.64
N ARG A 225 1.21 13.66 14.14
CA ARG A 225 -0.08 14.15 14.67
C ARG A 225 -1.20 13.11 14.55
N GLY A 226 -2.35 13.41 15.15
CA GLY A 226 -3.49 12.50 15.25
C GLY A 226 -3.45 11.69 16.54
N ASP A 227 -4.27 10.63 16.58
CA ASP A 227 -4.44 9.81 17.78
C ASP A 227 -3.58 8.54 17.76
N LEU A 228 -2.99 8.17 16.60
CA LEU A 228 -2.13 7.02 16.47
C LEU A 228 -0.67 7.41 16.79
N ASP A 229 -0.17 6.93 17.92
CA ASP A 229 1.26 7.02 18.23
C ASP A 229 2.04 5.98 17.39
N SER A 230 2.86 6.47 16.47
CA SER A 230 3.69 5.62 15.61
C SER A 230 4.99 5.14 16.27
N ALA A 231 5.39 5.66 17.44
CA ALA A 231 6.63 5.26 18.09
C ALA A 231 6.65 3.77 18.51
N PRO A 232 5.57 3.18 19.09
CA PRO A 232 5.51 1.74 19.35
C PRO A 232 5.60 0.90 18.06
N ILE A 233 5.10 1.42 16.93
CA ILE A 233 5.13 0.75 15.63
C ILE A 233 6.57 0.72 15.11
N VAL A 234 7.26 1.87 15.11
CA VAL A 234 8.69 1.97 14.77
C VAL A 234 9.51 1.02 15.62
N LYS A 235 9.26 0.98 16.93
CA LYS A 235 9.92 0.05 17.86
C LYS A 235 9.67 -1.42 17.47
N ALA A 236 8.43 -1.79 17.10
CA ALA A 236 8.12 -3.15 16.67
C ALA A 236 8.89 -3.54 15.39
N LEU A 237 9.05 -2.64 14.44
CA LEU A 237 9.86 -2.86 13.24
C LEU A 237 11.35 -3.07 13.58
N VAL A 238 11.88 -2.32 14.54
CA VAL A 238 13.27 -2.50 15.02
C VAL A 238 13.42 -3.84 15.75
N GLU A 239 12.51 -4.18 16.67
CA GLU A 239 12.53 -5.43 17.45
C GLU A 239 12.40 -6.68 16.58
N THR A 240 11.69 -6.58 15.46
CA THR A 240 11.51 -7.69 14.50
C THR A 240 12.60 -7.78 13.45
N GLU A 241 13.65 -6.93 13.55
CA GLU A 241 14.76 -6.85 12.60
C GLU A 241 14.30 -6.63 11.16
N PHE A 242 13.20 -5.86 10.98
CA PHE A 242 12.66 -5.56 9.65
C PHE A 242 13.73 -4.91 8.76
N ASP A 243 13.84 -5.38 7.51
CA ASP A 243 14.86 -4.94 6.54
C ASP A 243 14.29 -4.56 5.16
N GLY A 244 12.94 -4.43 5.07
CA GLY A 244 12.22 -4.11 3.84
C GLY A 244 12.04 -2.61 3.59
N TRP A 245 10.95 -2.28 2.91
CA TRP A 245 10.54 -0.92 2.63
C TRP A 245 9.41 -0.46 3.55
N VAL A 246 9.55 0.73 4.11
CA VAL A 246 8.49 1.46 4.80
C VAL A 246 8.04 2.59 3.88
N ALA A 247 6.85 2.46 3.30
CA ALA A 247 6.20 3.52 2.55
C ALA A 247 5.31 4.34 3.49
N VAL A 248 5.62 5.60 3.65
CA VAL A 248 4.71 6.54 4.33
C VAL A 248 3.55 6.83 3.39
N GLU A 249 2.34 6.80 3.92
CA GLU A 249 1.13 7.05 3.14
C GLU A 249 0.27 8.13 3.78
N LEU A 250 -0.34 8.97 2.94
CA LEU A 250 -1.25 10.04 3.35
C LEU A 250 -2.22 10.31 2.20
N ASP A 251 -3.52 10.03 2.38
CA ASP A 251 -4.49 10.08 1.28
C ASP A 251 -4.84 11.51 0.83
N ALA A 252 -4.87 12.45 1.77
CA ALA A 252 -5.16 13.84 1.48
C ALA A 252 -4.57 14.77 2.56
N TRP A 253 -3.94 15.84 2.12
CA TRP A 253 -3.42 16.88 3.00
C TRP A 253 -3.39 18.22 2.26
N ASN A 254 -3.59 19.33 2.97
CA ASN A 254 -3.61 20.65 2.35
C ASN A 254 -2.27 21.02 1.69
N ASP A 255 -1.16 20.61 2.33
CA ASP A 255 0.19 20.75 1.79
C ASP A 255 0.87 19.38 1.83
N PRO A 256 0.81 18.61 0.71
CA PRO A 256 1.40 17.28 0.62
C PRO A 256 2.89 17.23 0.94
N ARG A 257 3.64 18.25 0.50
CA ARG A 257 5.07 18.36 0.76
C ARG A 257 5.35 18.51 2.25
N ALA A 258 4.66 19.45 2.92
CA ALA A 258 4.80 19.62 4.36
C ALA A 258 4.43 18.34 5.12
N GLY A 259 3.36 17.62 4.70
CA GLY A 259 2.99 16.33 5.28
C GLY A 259 4.07 15.27 5.14
N ALA A 260 4.74 15.21 4.00
CA ALA A 260 5.86 14.30 3.77
C ALA A 260 7.10 14.66 4.61
N GLU A 261 7.47 15.95 4.66
CA GLU A 261 8.59 16.46 5.47
C GLU A 261 8.36 16.25 6.98
N ASP A 262 7.15 16.51 7.48
CA ASP A 262 6.77 16.32 8.89
C ASP A 262 6.84 14.84 9.28
N SER A 263 6.28 13.96 8.47
CA SER A 263 6.34 12.52 8.67
C SER A 263 7.78 11.98 8.65
N ARG A 264 8.61 12.47 7.73
CA ARG A 264 10.02 12.08 7.64
C ARG A 264 10.81 12.48 8.89
N ARG A 265 10.62 13.72 9.36
CA ARG A 265 11.27 14.26 10.57
C ARG A 265 10.85 13.47 11.82
N TYR A 266 9.56 13.14 11.92
CA TYR A 266 9.04 12.31 13.01
C TYR A 266 9.71 10.93 13.06
N LEU A 267 9.86 10.27 11.90
CA LEU A 267 10.53 8.97 11.81
C LEU A 267 11.99 9.03 12.22
N GLU A 268 12.74 10.06 11.83
CA GLU A 268 14.12 10.25 12.26
C GLU A 268 14.25 10.36 13.77
N THR A 269 13.33 11.10 14.39
CA THR A 269 13.30 11.25 15.86
C THR A 269 12.94 9.97 16.56
N SER A 270 11.91 9.25 16.06
CA SER A 270 11.44 7.98 16.63
C SER A 270 12.51 6.89 16.55
N LEU A 271 13.28 6.86 15.46
CA LEU A 271 14.39 5.92 15.28
C LEU A 271 15.58 6.15 16.23
N GLN A 272 15.77 7.37 16.73
CA GLN A 272 16.81 7.68 17.72
C GLN A 272 16.44 7.16 19.11
N THR A 273 15.17 6.89 19.37
CA THR A 273 14.63 6.49 20.67
C THR A 273 14.16 5.03 20.72
N ALA A 274 14.09 4.33 19.58
CA ALA A 274 13.69 2.93 19.46
C ALA A 274 14.88 1.98 19.66
#